data_97307e73d9ca1167a5c3188c21ff6ecd
#
_entry.id   97307e73d9ca1167a5c3188c21ff6ecd
#
_cell.length_a   1.000
_cell.length_b   1.000
_cell.length_c   1.000
_cell.angle_alpha   90.00
_cell.angle_beta   90.00
_cell.angle_gamma   90.00
#
_symmetry.space_group_name_H-M   'P 1'
#
loop_
_entity.id
_entity.type
_entity.pdbx_description
1 polymer ?
#
loop_
_entity_poly.entity_id
_entity_poly.type
_entity_poly.pdbx_seq_one_letter_code
_entity_poly.pdbx_strand_id
1 'polypeptide(L)' 'SKRFEKAMLERLYPLYPSSRQLAVRLGVSHTAVANKLREYGIGKKYEP' A
#
# COMPACT_ATOMS: atom_id res chain seq x y z
N SER A 1 13.13 4.92 4.84
CA SER A 1 12.45 6.10 5.35
C SER A 1 10.99 6.08 4.93
N LYS A 2 10.18 6.82 5.63
CA LYS A 2 8.75 6.86 5.31
C LYS A 2 8.49 7.48 3.94
N ARG A 3 9.28 8.45 3.57
CA ARG A 3 9.13 9.08 2.26
C ARG A 3 9.37 8.06 1.14
N PHE A 4 10.44 7.27 1.29
CA PHE A 4 10.75 6.25 0.30
C PHE A 4 9.67 5.18 0.26
N GLU A 5 9.22 4.77 1.44
CA GLU A 5 8.20 3.75 1.55
C GLU A 5 6.89 4.19 0.90
N LYS A 6 6.49 5.43 1.15
CA LYS A 6 5.27 5.96 0.55
C LYS A 6 5.37 5.99 -0.97
N ALA A 7 6.49 6.50 -1.48
CA ALA A 7 6.68 6.59 -2.92
C ALA A 7 6.64 5.21 -3.57
N MET A 8 7.27 4.23 -2.93
CA MET A 8 7.28 2.87 -3.44
C MET A 8 5.87 2.30 -3.51
N LEU A 9 5.09 2.47 -2.45
CA LEU A 9 3.73 1.95 -2.44
C LEU A 9 2.84 2.66 -3.44
N GLU A 10 3.03 3.95 -3.62
CA GLU A 10 2.26 4.69 -4.60
C GLU A 10 2.53 4.21 -6.02
N ARG A 11 3.76 3.80 -6.29
CA ARG A 11 4.12 3.31 -7.61
C ARG A 11 3.62 1.88 -7.84
N LEU A 12 3.58 1.09 -6.78
CA LEU A 12 3.17 -0.31 -6.91
C LEU A 12 1.66 -0.50 -6.87
N TYR A 13 0.94 0.38 -6.21
CA TYR A 13 -0.49 0.19 -6.03
C TYR A 13 -1.25 0.02 -7.35
N PRO A 14 -0.98 0.83 -8.40
CA PRO A 14 -1.69 0.64 -9.66
C PRO A 14 -1.49 -0.73 -10.29
N LEU A 15 -0.36 -1.36 -9.99
CA LEU A 15 -0.05 -2.68 -10.54
C LEU A 15 -0.61 -3.80 -9.68
N TYR A 16 -0.70 -3.57 -8.38
CA TYR A 16 -1.19 -4.55 -7.42
C TYR A 16 -2.19 -3.84 -6.49
N PRO A 17 -3.40 -3.55 -6.99
CA PRO A 17 -4.33 -2.66 -6.30
C PRO A 17 -5.07 -3.30 -5.13
N SER A 18 -4.35 -3.92 -4.24
CA SER A 18 -4.92 -4.42 -3.00
C SER A 18 -3.79 -4.70 -2.02
N SER A 19 -4.10 -4.62 -0.72
CA SER A 19 -3.09 -4.90 0.28
C SER A 19 -2.66 -6.36 0.23
N ARG A 20 -3.56 -7.28 -0.16
CA ARG A 20 -3.19 -8.68 -0.28
C ARG A 20 -2.18 -8.90 -1.39
N GLN A 21 -2.46 -8.33 -2.57
CA GLN A 21 -1.56 -8.48 -3.70
C GLN A 21 -0.20 -7.87 -3.41
N LEU A 22 -0.20 -6.69 -2.80
CA LEU A 22 1.04 -6.03 -2.43
C LEU A 22 1.83 -6.85 -1.42
N ALA A 23 1.14 -7.43 -0.45
CA ALA A 23 1.79 -8.24 0.57
C ALA A 23 2.50 -9.42 -0.05
N VAL A 24 1.83 -10.11 -0.98
CA VAL A 24 2.42 -11.23 -1.67
C VAL A 24 3.64 -10.78 -2.48
N ARG A 25 3.48 -9.68 -3.22
CA ARG A 25 4.56 -9.19 -4.09
C ARG A 25 5.77 -8.76 -3.27
N LEU A 26 5.54 -8.16 -2.11
CA LEU A 26 6.62 -7.62 -1.30
C LEU A 26 7.16 -8.63 -0.27
N GLY A 27 6.47 -9.75 -0.09
CA GLY A 27 6.91 -10.75 0.86
C GLY A 27 6.72 -10.34 2.30
N VAL A 28 5.68 -9.57 2.59
CA VAL A 28 5.39 -9.10 3.95
C VAL A 28 3.96 -9.45 4.32
N SER A 29 3.57 -9.16 5.56
CA SER A 29 2.23 -9.52 6.01
C SER A 29 1.18 -8.58 5.41
N HIS A 30 0.00 -9.14 5.16
CA HIS A 30 -1.13 -8.40 4.64
C HIS A 30 -1.52 -7.26 5.58
N THR A 31 -1.54 -7.54 6.88
CA THR A 31 -1.91 -6.53 7.87
C THR A 31 -0.94 -5.35 7.87
N ALA A 32 0.35 -5.65 7.75
CA ALA A 32 1.36 -4.59 7.73
C ALA A 32 1.15 -3.67 6.53
N VAL A 33 0.89 -4.26 5.36
CA VAL A 33 0.66 -3.47 4.15
C VAL A 33 -0.61 -2.65 4.28
N ALA A 34 -1.69 -3.26 4.78
CA ALA A 34 -2.96 -2.56 4.94
C ALA A 34 -2.80 -1.34 5.85
N ASN A 35 -2.05 -1.49 6.94
CA ASN A 35 -1.81 -0.38 7.85
C ASN A 35 -1.04 0.74 7.16
N LYS A 36 -0.04 0.39 6.36
CA LYS A 36 0.76 1.39 5.66
C LYS A 36 -0.06 2.12 4.60
N LEU A 37 -0.86 1.40 3.84
CA LEU A 37 -1.70 2.04 2.84
C LEU A 37 -2.64 3.04 3.50
N ARG A 38 -3.20 2.65 4.64
CA ARG A 38 -4.10 3.54 5.37
C ARG A 38 -3.35 4.75 5.90
N GLU A 39 -2.16 4.52 6.44
CA GLU A 39 -1.34 5.61 6.98
C GLU A 39 -1.01 6.64 5.90
N TYR A 40 -0.72 6.18 4.69
CA TYR A 40 -0.31 7.06 3.60
C TYR A 40 -1.48 7.52 2.73
N GLY A 41 -2.68 7.03 3.00
CA GLY A 41 -3.85 7.41 2.22
C GLY A 41 -3.86 6.88 0.81
N ILE A 42 -3.24 5.74 0.59
CA ILE A 42 -3.15 5.15 -0.74
C ILE A 42 -4.29 4.17 -0.95
N GLY A 43 -4.92 4.26 -2.12
CA GLY A 43 -6.03 3.37 -2.45
C GLY A 43 -7.34 3.74 -1.81
N LYS A 44 -7.45 4.92 -1.21
CA LYS A 44 -8.65 5.41 -0.57
C LYS A 44 -9.63 5.88 -1.61
N LYS A 45 -10.81 5.41 -1.46
CA LYS A 45 -11.85 5.85 -2.36
C LYS A 45 -12.54 7.03 -1.82
N TYR A 46 -12.92 7.40 -1.63
CA TYR A 46 -13.54 8.38 -1.10
C TYR A 46 -14.50 8.68 -0.86
N GLU A 47 -14.92 8.94 -0.32
CA GLU A 47 -15.56 9.26 -0.02
C GLU A 47 -16.05 10.13 0.52
N PRO A 48 -16.43 10.45 0.52
CA PRO A 48 -17.13 11.56 0.75
C PRO A 48 -17.39 11.83 1.95
#